data_7ca0a62e923f434d1428133c77614b79
#
_entry.id   7ca0a62e923f434d1428133c77614b79
#
_cell.length_a   1.000
_cell.length_b   1.000
_cell.length_c   1.000
_cell.angle_alpha   90.00
_cell.angle_beta   90.00
_cell.angle_gamma   90.00
#
_symmetry.space_group_name_H-M   'P 1'
#
loop_
_entity.id
_entity.type
_entity.pdbx_description
1 polymer ?
#
loop_
_entity_poly.entity_id
_entity_poly.type
_entity_poly.pdbx_seq_one_letter_code
_entity_poly.pdbx_strand_id
1 'polypeptide(L)'
;LSEAIKLGDRIAIMRDGEVVQVGTSEEILTEPANDYVARFVENVDRSKIITAGSIMITRPAVARLRKEGPEVLIRKMKERDITVLPVIDENDKLIGEITLESAAILRHKGIKSIKEAVQSEVHSVTEDTKIEDLLPLITKTNSPIYVVNEERELKGLVPLSSIVVEMTGKDKEEINELIQNAIEL
;
A
#
# COMPACT_ATOMS: atom_id res chain seq x y z
N LEU A 1 -7.85 -24.93 -10.70
CA LEU A 1 -6.74 -24.00 -10.62
C LEU A 1 -6.69 -23.30 -9.26
N SER A 2 -7.77 -22.65 -8.84
CA SER A 2 -7.83 -21.91 -7.57
C SER A 2 -7.52 -22.76 -6.33
N GLU A 3 -7.76 -24.06 -6.37
CA GLU A 3 -7.41 -24.99 -5.28
C GLU A 3 -5.91 -25.36 -5.31
N ALA A 4 -5.34 -25.58 -6.49
CA ALA A 4 -3.90 -25.89 -6.62
C ALA A 4 -3.05 -24.70 -6.16
N ILE A 5 -3.48 -23.48 -6.49
CA ILE A 5 -2.82 -22.22 -6.09
C ILE A 5 -2.82 -22.02 -4.57
N LYS A 6 -3.83 -22.56 -3.86
CA LYS A 6 -3.93 -22.47 -2.39
C LYS A 6 -3.15 -23.53 -1.63
N LEU A 7 -2.79 -24.65 -2.27
CA LEU A 7 -2.27 -25.83 -1.58
C LEU A 7 -0.74 -26.00 -1.72
N GLY A 8 -0.09 -25.35 -2.67
CA GLY A 8 1.33 -25.54 -2.93
C GLY A 8 2.18 -24.32 -2.55
N ASP A 9 3.32 -24.58 -1.91
CA ASP A 9 4.33 -23.53 -1.66
C ASP A 9 4.94 -23.03 -2.98
N ARG A 10 5.05 -23.94 -3.97
CA ARG A 10 5.48 -23.62 -5.34
C ARG A 10 4.62 -24.38 -6.35
N ILE A 11 4.38 -23.73 -7.47
CA ILE A 11 3.55 -24.25 -8.57
C ILE A 11 4.40 -24.33 -9.82
N ALA A 12 4.30 -25.44 -10.54
CA ALA A 12 4.84 -25.58 -11.88
C ALA A 12 3.70 -25.54 -12.90
N ILE A 13 3.74 -24.56 -13.80
CA ILE A 13 2.83 -24.50 -14.96
C ILE A 13 3.52 -25.21 -16.11
N MET A 14 2.79 -26.16 -16.70
CA MET A 14 3.28 -26.97 -17.82
C MET A 14 2.43 -26.75 -19.08
N ARG A 15 3.07 -26.86 -20.24
CA ARG A 15 2.41 -26.84 -21.54
C ARG A 15 3.12 -27.85 -22.46
N ASP A 16 2.35 -28.69 -23.13
CA ASP A 16 2.84 -29.69 -24.11
C ASP A 16 3.95 -30.61 -23.55
N GLY A 17 3.90 -30.89 -22.22
CA GLY A 17 4.89 -31.75 -21.55
C GLY A 17 6.14 -30.99 -21.04
N GLU A 18 6.25 -29.70 -21.31
CA GLU A 18 7.37 -28.86 -20.85
C GLU A 18 6.94 -27.91 -19.71
N VAL A 19 7.88 -27.64 -18.81
CA VAL A 19 7.67 -26.66 -17.73
C VAL A 19 7.82 -25.25 -18.29
N VAL A 20 6.76 -24.44 -18.19
CA VAL A 20 6.73 -23.05 -18.67
C VAL A 20 7.16 -22.07 -17.58
N GLN A 21 6.69 -22.28 -16.35
CA GLN A 21 7.06 -21.45 -15.21
C GLN A 21 6.98 -22.25 -13.91
N VAL A 22 7.89 -21.97 -12.97
CA VAL A 22 7.86 -22.46 -11.60
C VAL A 22 8.00 -21.26 -10.65
N GLY A 23 7.08 -21.12 -9.71
CA GLY A 23 7.11 -20.03 -8.73
C GLY A 23 6.11 -20.23 -7.62
N THR A 24 6.09 -19.31 -6.68
CA THR A 24 5.00 -19.19 -5.71
C THR A 24 3.71 -18.77 -6.41
N SER A 25 2.57 -18.93 -5.75
CA SER A 25 1.28 -18.45 -6.27
C SER A 25 1.33 -16.97 -6.61
N GLU A 26 1.96 -16.18 -5.77
CA GLU A 26 2.08 -14.73 -5.94
C GLU A 26 3.00 -14.36 -7.12
N GLU A 27 4.19 -14.98 -7.23
CA GLU A 27 5.09 -14.77 -8.36
C GLU A 27 4.42 -15.07 -9.71
N ILE A 28 3.66 -16.16 -9.80
CA ILE A 28 2.96 -16.55 -11.03
C ILE A 28 1.85 -15.56 -11.41
N LEU A 29 1.19 -14.96 -10.40
CA LEU A 29 0.14 -13.97 -10.60
C LEU A 29 0.68 -12.58 -10.95
N THR A 30 1.78 -12.17 -10.33
CA THR A 30 2.34 -10.82 -10.50
C THR A 30 3.33 -10.73 -11.65
N GLU A 31 4.06 -11.83 -11.93
CA GLU A 31 5.12 -11.92 -12.93
C GLU A 31 4.94 -13.13 -13.85
N PRO A 32 3.84 -13.20 -14.64
CA PRO A 32 3.63 -14.31 -15.58
C PRO A 32 4.73 -14.30 -16.64
N ALA A 33 5.36 -15.47 -16.86
CA ALA A 33 6.49 -15.64 -17.77
C ALA A 33 6.14 -15.33 -19.24
N ASN A 34 4.88 -15.48 -19.63
CA ASN A 34 4.38 -15.19 -20.98
C ASN A 34 2.84 -15.11 -21.00
N ASP A 35 2.28 -14.76 -22.17
CA ASP A 35 0.83 -14.63 -22.38
C ASP A 35 0.03 -15.90 -22.08
N TYR A 36 0.65 -17.08 -22.21
CA TYR A 36 -0.01 -18.34 -21.86
C TYR A 36 -0.25 -18.42 -20.37
N VAL A 37 0.76 -18.13 -19.56
CA VAL A 37 0.65 -18.09 -18.09
C VAL A 37 -0.31 -17.00 -17.65
N ALA A 38 -0.22 -15.81 -18.23
CA ALA A 38 -1.10 -14.68 -17.92
C ALA A 38 -2.58 -15.08 -18.11
N ARG A 39 -2.93 -15.65 -19.26
CA ARG A 39 -4.31 -16.13 -19.52
C ARG A 39 -4.70 -17.30 -18.62
N PHE A 40 -3.75 -18.16 -18.27
CA PHE A 40 -4.01 -19.31 -17.40
C PHE A 40 -4.46 -18.90 -15.99
N VAL A 41 -3.95 -17.76 -15.49
CA VAL A 41 -4.26 -17.22 -14.15
C VAL A 41 -5.26 -16.07 -14.15
N GLU A 42 -5.77 -15.67 -15.31
CA GLU A 42 -6.67 -14.51 -15.48
C GLU A 42 -7.90 -14.52 -14.57
N ASN A 43 -8.46 -15.73 -14.33
CA ASN A 43 -9.67 -15.89 -13.51
C ASN A 43 -9.40 -16.28 -12.04
N VAL A 44 -8.17 -16.10 -11.57
CA VAL A 44 -7.82 -16.37 -10.17
C VAL A 44 -8.21 -15.19 -9.29
N ASP A 45 -8.83 -15.47 -8.16
CA ASP A 45 -9.15 -14.46 -7.16
C ASP A 45 -7.84 -13.98 -6.48
N ARG A 46 -7.29 -12.90 -7.02
CA ARG A 46 -6.02 -12.30 -6.59
C ARG A 46 -6.05 -11.81 -5.15
N SER A 47 -7.24 -11.38 -4.66
CA SER A 47 -7.38 -10.82 -3.32
C SER A 47 -6.99 -11.78 -2.20
N LYS A 48 -7.09 -13.09 -2.46
CA LYS A 48 -6.76 -14.16 -1.50
C LYS A 48 -5.31 -14.62 -1.53
N ILE A 49 -4.53 -14.10 -2.47
CA ILE A 49 -3.16 -14.55 -2.72
C ILE A 49 -2.19 -13.40 -2.53
N ILE A 50 -2.46 -12.28 -3.17
CA ILE A 50 -1.58 -11.11 -3.15
C ILE A 50 -1.55 -10.48 -1.76
N THR A 51 -0.34 -10.16 -1.30
CA THR A 51 -0.09 -9.63 0.04
C THR A 51 0.11 -8.12 0.06
N ALA A 52 -0.04 -7.52 1.24
CA ALA A 52 0.31 -6.11 1.47
C ALA A 52 1.77 -5.81 1.12
N GLY A 53 2.67 -6.72 1.45
CA GLY A 53 4.11 -6.59 1.18
C GLY A 53 4.44 -6.48 -0.30
N SER A 54 3.71 -7.17 -1.19
CA SER A 54 3.97 -7.14 -2.62
C SER A 54 3.42 -5.92 -3.34
N ILE A 55 2.40 -5.26 -2.76
CA ILE A 55 1.76 -4.08 -3.36
C ILE A 55 2.06 -2.76 -2.64
N MET A 56 2.75 -2.81 -1.51
CA MET A 56 3.07 -1.63 -0.73
C MET A 56 4.09 -0.72 -1.43
N ILE A 57 3.97 0.57 -1.19
CA ILE A 57 5.02 1.53 -1.48
C ILE A 57 6.08 1.38 -0.40
N THR A 58 7.26 0.89 -0.77
CA THR A 58 8.40 0.78 0.12
C THR A 58 9.08 2.13 0.32
N ARG A 59 9.66 2.36 1.50
CA ARG A 59 10.35 3.62 1.85
C ARG A 59 9.50 4.87 1.57
N PRO A 60 8.28 4.95 2.10
CA PRO A 60 7.43 6.11 1.91
C PRO A 60 8.07 7.35 2.54
N ALA A 61 7.62 8.54 2.11
CA ALA A 61 7.94 9.76 2.84
C ALA A 61 7.34 9.68 4.25
N VAL A 62 8.09 10.10 5.24
CA VAL A 62 7.70 10.06 6.66
C VAL A 62 7.86 11.42 7.33
N ALA A 63 7.10 11.65 8.40
CA ALA A 63 7.33 12.71 9.35
C ALA A 63 8.07 12.16 10.58
N ARG A 64 9.18 12.79 10.96
CA ARG A 64 9.95 12.41 12.16
C ARG A 64 9.55 13.29 13.34
N LEU A 65 8.89 12.70 14.32
CA LEU A 65 8.19 13.41 15.42
C LEU A 65 9.00 14.54 16.07
N ARG A 66 10.28 14.32 16.35
CA ARG A 66 11.14 15.26 17.09
C ARG A 66 12.12 16.03 16.21
N LYS A 67 12.19 15.73 14.92
CA LYS A 67 13.19 16.31 14.02
C LYS A 67 12.61 17.31 13.03
N GLU A 68 11.31 17.25 12.76
CA GLU A 68 10.69 18.00 11.70
C GLU A 68 9.49 18.80 12.21
N GLY A 69 9.38 20.04 11.76
CA GLY A 69 8.25 20.92 12.05
C GLY A 69 7.25 20.99 10.90
N PRO A 70 6.10 21.66 11.10
CA PRO A 70 5.01 21.73 10.10
C PRO A 70 5.45 22.21 8.72
N GLU A 71 6.33 23.20 8.66
CA GLU A 71 6.83 23.79 7.41
C GLU A 71 7.51 22.72 6.50
N VAL A 72 8.38 21.88 7.11
CA VAL A 72 9.08 20.81 6.39
C VAL A 72 8.09 19.77 5.89
N LEU A 73 7.09 19.41 6.70
CA LEU A 73 6.10 18.41 6.32
C LEU A 73 5.20 18.90 5.19
N ILE A 74 4.74 20.16 5.24
CA ILE A 74 3.95 20.77 4.16
C ILE A 74 4.72 20.74 2.85
N ARG A 75 6.01 21.10 2.86
CA ARG A 75 6.85 21.04 1.67
C ARG A 75 6.98 19.62 1.14
N LYS A 76 7.27 18.64 2.01
CA LYS A 76 7.34 17.22 1.64
C LYS A 76 6.06 16.71 0.98
N MET A 77 4.90 17.06 1.54
CA MET A 77 3.60 16.64 1.01
C MET A 77 3.33 17.26 -0.35
N LYS A 78 3.61 18.57 -0.52
CA LYS A 78 3.44 19.28 -1.80
C LYS A 78 4.37 18.77 -2.89
N GLU A 79 5.64 18.51 -2.58
CA GLU A 79 6.63 18.00 -3.53
C GLU A 79 6.28 16.61 -4.06
N ARG A 80 5.49 15.85 -3.32
CA ARG A 80 5.10 14.47 -3.66
C ARG A 80 3.64 14.30 -4.03
N ASP A 81 2.90 15.40 -4.05
CA ASP A 81 1.44 15.40 -4.29
C ASP A 81 0.69 14.42 -3.38
N ILE A 82 0.99 14.48 -2.07
CA ILE A 82 0.35 13.67 -1.03
C ILE A 82 -0.20 14.57 0.07
N THR A 83 -1.23 14.11 0.74
CA THR A 83 -1.95 14.88 1.78
C THR A 83 -1.78 14.32 3.18
N VAL A 84 -1.11 13.19 3.33
CA VAL A 84 -0.88 12.51 4.62
C VAL A 84 0.54 11.93 4.66
N LEU A 85 1.16 12.00 5.83
CA LEU A 85 2.45 11.36 6.10
C LEU A 85 2.32 10.46 7.33
N PRO A 86 2.85 9.22 7.29
CA PRO A 86 3.08 8.47 8.51
C PRO A 86 4.08 9.19 9.41
N VAL A 87 3.81 9.17 10.70
CA VAL A 87 4.70 9.73 11.72
C VAL A 87 5.44 8.59 12.41
N ILE A 88 6.75 8.69 12.43
CA ILE A 88 7.62 7.71 13.08
C ILE A 88 8.46 8.34 14.20
N ASP A 89 8.85 7.53 15.16
CA ASP A 89 9.77 7.92 16.23
C ASP A 89 11.26 7.76 15.83
N GLU A 90 12.14 7.84 16.81
CA GLU A 90 13.59 7.74 16.64
C GLU A 90 14.06 6.32 16.27
N ASN A 91 13.22 5.32 16.53
CA ASN A 91 13.46 3.90 16.25
C ASN A 91 12.68 3.43 14.99
N ASP A 92 12.25 4.35 14.14
CA ASP A 92 11.43 4.10 12.94
C ASP A 92 10.07 3.43 13.22
N LYS A 93 9.60 3.45 14.48
CA LYS A 93 8.30 2.90 14.86
C LYS A 93 7.17 3.84 14.45
N LEU A 94 6.12 3.27 13.88
CA LEU A 94 4.91 4.00 13.51
C LEU A 94 4.17 4.46 14.76
N ILE A 95 4.00 5.78 14.90
CA ILE A 95 3.27 6.41 16.01
C ILE A 95 1.87 6.83 15.59
N GLY A 96 1.68 7.16 14.33
CA GLY A 96 0.43 7.68 13.80
C GLY A 96 0.63 8.31 12.43
N GLU A 97 -0.22 9.27 12.12
CA GLU A 97 -0.13 10.05 10.87
C GLU A 97 -0.38 11.54 11.11
N ILE A 98 0.00 12.36 10.15
CA ILE A 98 -0.31 13.79 10.13
C ILE A 98 -0.78 14.19 8.74
N THR A 99 -1.88 14.94 8.68
CA THR A 99 -2.45 15.45 7.43
C THR A 99 -1.85 16.81 7.05
N LEU A 100 -1.92 17.14 5.76
CA LEU A 100 -1.53 18.46 5.25
C LEU A 100 -2.31 19.58 5.91
N GLU A 101 -3.61 19.37 6.16
CA GLU A 101 -4.47 20.33 6.86
C GLU A 101 -4.00 20.58 8.29
N SER A 102 -3.76 19.52 9.07
CA SER A 102 -3.26 19.63 10.44
C SER A 102 -1.91 20.34 10.50
N ALA A 103 -0.99 20.02 9.59
CA ALA A 103 0.29 20.70 9.49
C ALA A 103 0.14 22.20 9.14
N ALA A 104 -0.80 22.54 8.25
CA ALA A 104 -1.08 23.94 7.89
C ALA A 104 -1.66 24.73 9.06
N ILE A 105 -2.53 24.12 9.87
CA ILE A 105 -3.08 24.74 11.09
C ILE A 105 -1.96 25.02 12.10
N LEU A 106 -1.05 24.06 12.33
CA LEU A 106 0.08 24.26 13.25
C LEU A 106 0.98 25.41 12.77
N ARG A 107 1.29 25.46 11.46
CA ARG A 107 2.07 26.54 10.86
C ARG A 107 1.39 27.90 11.07
N HIS A 108 0.08 28.00 10.81
CA HIS A 108 -0.67 29.24 10.97
C HIS A 108 -0.66 29.73 12.43
N LYS A 109 -0.71 28.81 13.40
CA LYS A 109 -0.61 29.11 14.84
C LYS A 109 0.82 29.36 15.32
N GLY A 110 1.83 29.24 14.47
CA GLY A 110 3.25 29.40 14.86
C GLY A 110 3.78 28.26 15.73
N ILE A 111 3.08 27.13 15.81
CA ILE A 111 3.47 25.96 16.61
C ILE A 111 4.50 25.16 15.84
N LYS A 112 5.68 24.97 16.43
CA LYS A 112 6.80 24.25 15.79
C LYS A 112 6.75 22.73 15.97
N SER A 113 6.14 22.25 17.06
CA SER A 113 6.00 20.83 17.33
C SER A 113 4.80 20.25 16.58
N ILE A 114 4.97 19.08 16.01
CA ILE A 114 3.87 18.35 15.33
C ILE A 114 3.11 17.42 16.27
N LYS A 115 3.60 17.22 17.50
CA LYS A 115 3.12 16.20 18.44
C LYS A 115 1.60 16.23 18.67
N GLU A 116 1.02 17.44 18.82
CA GLU A 116 -0.40 17.61 19.13
C GLU A 116 -1.33 17.33 17.92
N ALA A 117 -0.77 17.35 16.72
CA ALA A 117 -1.52 17.09 15.48
C ALA A 117 -1.37 15.65 14.96
N VAL A 118 -0.58 14.81 15.65
CA VAL A 118 -0.44 13.40 15.28
C VAL A 118 -1.71 12.65 15.65
N GLN A 119 -2.33 12.02 14.65
CA GLN A 119 -3.44 11.11 14.83
C GLN A 119 -2.87 9.70 15.06
N SER A 120 -3.03 9.17 16.27
CA SER A 120 -2.46 7.88 16.68
C SER A 120 -3.30 6.67 16.26
N GLU A 121 -4.59 6.88 15.99
CA GLU A 121 -5.49 5.84 15.53
C GLU A 121 -5.35 5.63 14.03
N VAL A 122 -4.44 4.75 13.64
CA VAL A 122 -4.15 4.39 12.25
C VAL A 122 -4.28 2.89 12.06
N HIS A 123 -4.68 2.48 10.85
CA HIS A 123 -4.71 1.07 10.49
C HIS A 123 -3.33 0.60 10.06
N SER A 124 -2.85 -0.48 10.70
CA SER A 124 -1.59 -1.12 10.34
C SER A 124 -1.74 -2.64 10.25
N VAL A 125 -0.98 -3.23 9.35
CA VAL A 125 -0.95 -4.66 9.06
C VAL A 125 0.49 -5.14 8.89
N THR A 126 0.69 -6.44 8.76
CA THR A 126 1.98 -7.04 8.42
C THR A 126 2.10 -7.29 6.91
N GLU A 127 3.31 -7.57 6.42
CA GLU A 127 3.59 -7.77 4.99
C GLU A 127 2.82 -8.95 4.39
N ASP A 128 2.52 -9.97 5.18
CA ASP A 128 1.80 -11.20 4.78
C ASP A 128 0.26 -11.06 4.74
N THR A 129 -0.28 -9.90 5.16
CA THR A 129 -1.73 -9.64 5.14
C THR A 129 -2.25 -9.64 3.71
N LYS A 130 -3.32 -10.39 3.44
CA LYS A 130 -3.93 -10.50 2.10
C LYS A 130 -4.77 -9.27 1.75
N ILE A 131 -4.94 -9.00 0.45
CA ILE A 131 -5.79 -7.88 -0.02
C ILE A 131 -7.21 -7.99 0.51
N GLU A 132 -7.80 -9.19 0.57
CA GLU A 132 -9.16 -9.38 1.09
C GLU A 132 -9.33 -8.86 2.52
N ASP A 133 -8.27 -8.93 3.35
CA ASP A 133 -8.25 -8.40 4.71
C ASP A 133 -7.98 -6.89 4.78
N LEU A 134 -7.36 -6.31 3.73
CA LEU A 134 -7.15 -4.86 3.62
C LEU A 134 -8.43 -4.11 3.23
N LEU A 135 -9.29 -4.72 2.41
CA LEU A 135 -10.51 -4.08 1.89
C LEU A 135 -11.43 -3.51 2.99
N PRO A 136 -11.75 -4.24 4.07
CA PRO A 136 -12.56 -3.70 5.16
C PRO A 136 -11.89 -2.54 5.91
N LEU A 137 -10.57 -2.47 5.91
CA LEU A 137 -9.82 -1.42 6.59
C LEU A 137 -9.77 -0.15 5.74
N ILE A 138 -9.41 -0.27 4.46
CA ILE A 138 -9.25 0.87 3.55
C ILE A 138 -10.57 1.61 3.30
N THR A 139 -11.72 0.93 3.39
CA THR A 139 -13.04 1.55 3.23
C THR A 139 -13.49 2.38 4.44
N LYS A 140 -12.81 2.24 5.58
CA LYS A 140 -13.11 2.98 6.82
C LYS A 140 -12.29 4.26 6.99
N THR A 141 -11.32 4.48 6.12
CA THR A 141 -10.38 5.59 6.24
C THR A 141 -10.09 6.20 4.87
N ASN A 142 -9.72 7.48 4.86
CA ASN A 142 -9.17 8.15 3.67
C ASN A 142 -7.63 8.07 3.64
N SER A 143 -7.03 7.42 4.64
CA SER A 143 -5.58 7.26 4.77
C SER A 143 -5.14 5.91 4.19
N PRO A 144 -3.87 5.77 3.76
CA PRO A 144 -3.33 4.47 3.37
C PRO A 144 -3.28 3.51 4.56
N ILE A 145 -3.21 2.21 4.29
CA ILE A 145 -2.93 1.20 5.31
C ILE A 145 -1.41 1.11 5.49
N TYR A 146 -0.93 1.22 6.72
CA TYR A 146 0.50 1.14 7.01
C TYR A 146 0.94 -0.31 7.17
N VAL A 147 2.12 -0.63 6.65
CA VAL A 147 2.72 -1.97 6.79
C VAL A 147 3.86 -1.88 7.79
N VAL A 148 3.78 -2.67 8.83
CA VAL A 148 4.74 -2.69 9.95
C VAL A 148 5.21 -4.12 10.23
N ASN A 149 6.38 -4.24 10.87
CA ASN A 149 6.83 -5.51 11.44
C ASN A 149 6.32 -5.71 12.88
N GLU A 150 6.74 -6.79 13.54
CA GLU A 150 6.35 -7.13 14.92
C GLU A 150 6.76 -6.06 15.95
N GLU A 151 7.85 -5.35 15.70
CA GLU A 151 8.34 -4.24 16.52
C GLU A 151 7.66 -2.90 16.23
N ARG A 152 6.65 -2.89 15.34
CA ARG A 152 5.95 -1.71 14.82
C ARG A 152 6.81 -0.75 13.99
N GLU A 153 7.95 -1.19 13.48
CA GLU A 153 8.74 -0.40 12.52
C GLU A 153 7.99 -0.32 11.17
N LEU A 154 7.95 0.88 10.61
CA LEU A 154 7.28 1.12 9.33
C LEU A 154 8.10 0.50 8.18
N LYS A 155 7.49 -0.42 7.44
CA LYS A 155 8.06 -1.07 6.24
C LYS A 155 7.55 -0.44 4.95
N GLY A 156 6.30 0.00 4.93
CA GLY A 156 5.69 0.61 3.77
C GLY A 156 4.27 1.09 4.05
N LEU A 157 3.56 1.45 2.99
CA LEU A 157 2.14 1.78 3.05
C LEU A 157 1.42 1.31 1.77
N VAL A 158 0.15 0.96 1.92
CA VAL A 158 -0.72 0.53 0.82
C VAL A 158 -1.82 1.57 0.64
N PRO A 159 -1.74 2.43 -0.39
CA PRO A 159 -2.83 3.32 -0.77
C PRO A 159 -3.95 2.53 -1.47
N LEU A 160 -5.16 3.05 -1.45
CA LEU A 160 -6.30 2.45 -2.16
C LEU A 160 -5.98 2.18 -3.64
N SER A 161 -5.26 3.09 -4.30
CA SER A 161 -4.87 2.94 -5.71
C SER A 161 -4.06 1.67 -5.98
N SER A 162 -3.15 1.27 -5.07
CA SER A 162 -2.39 0.02 -5.23
C SER A 162 -3.29 -1.21 -5.21
N ILE A 163 -4.31 -1.23 -4.34
CA ILE A 163 -5.30 -2.31 -4.28
C ILE A 163 -6.11 -2.37 -5.57
N VAL A 164 -6.59 -1.22 -6.05
CA VAL A 164 -7.42 -1.14 -7.26
C VAL A 164 -6.63 -1.56 -8.50
N VAL A 165 -5.39 -1.10 -8.64
CA VAL A 165 -4.47 -1.52 -9.72
C VAL A 165 -4.34 -3.04 -9.73
N GLU A 166 -4.05 -3.63 -8.58
CA GLU A 166 -3.83 -5.07 -8.47
C GLU A 166 -5.08 -5.90 -8.78
N MET A 167 -6.25 -5.43 -8.34
CA MET A 167 -7.51 -6.15 -8.54
C MET A 167 -8.09 -6.01 -9.95
N THR A 168 -7.84 -4.88 -10.64
CA THR A 168 -8.43 -4.58 -11.95
C THR A 168 -7.48 -4.86 -13.11
N GLY A 169 -6.18 -4.99 -12.86
CA GLY A 169 -5.15 -5.07 -13.89
C GLY A 169 -4.97 -3.77 -14.70
N LYS A 170 -5.60 -2.68 -14.26
CA LYS A 170 -5.45 -1.35 -14.86
C LYS A 170 -4.20 -0.69 -14.33
N ASP A 171 -3.53 0.10 -15.16
CA ASP A 171 -2.38 0.85 -14.69
C ASP A 171 -2.78 2.03 -13.77
N LYS A 172 -1.79 2.61 -13.11
CA LYS A 172 -2.01 3.66 -12.11
C LYS A 172 -2.58 4.94 -12.75
N GLU A 173 -2.25 5.23 -14.00
CA GLU A 173 -2.72 6.42 -14.72
C GLU A 173 -4.20 6.28 -15.07
N GLU A 174 -4.62 5.14 -15.60
CA GLU A 174 -6.04 4.83 -15.85
C GLU A 174 -6.90 4.91 -14.58
N ILE A 175 -6.36 4.41 -13.43
CA ILE A 175 -7.07 4.47 -12.15
C ILE A 175 -7.20 5.90 -11.66
N ASN A 176 -6.15 6.72 -11.76
CA ASN A 176 -6.20 8.12 -11.35
C ASN A 176 -7.20 8.93 -12.20
N GLU A 177 -7.25 8.70 -13.50
CA GLU A 177 -8.24 9.32 -14.39
C GLU A 177 -9.69 8.95 -14.01
N LEU A 178 -9.93 7.67 -13.69
CA LEU A 178 -11.25 7.21 -13.25
C LEU A 178 -11.67 7.85 -11.92
N ILE A 179 -10.75 7.98 -10.97
CA ILE A 179 -11.00 8.62 -9.68
C ILE A 179 -11.29 10.11 -9.88
N GLN A 180 -10.50 10.80 -10.72
CA GLN A 180 -10.67 12.22 -11.00
C GLN A 180 -12.03 12.51 -11.66
N ASN A 181 -12.41 11.72 -12.66
CA ASN A 181 -13.71 11.82 -13.33
C ASN A 181 -14.90 11.53 -12.41
N ALA A 182 -14.71 10.70 -11.37
CA ALA A 182 -15.75 10.40 -10.38
C ALA A 182 -15.95 11.51 -9.34
N ILE A 183 -14.93 12.36 -9.12
CA ILE A 183 -14.99 13.49 -8.17
C ILE A 183 -15.61 14.73 -8.80
N GLU A 184 -15.58 14.85 -10.14
CA GLU A 184 -16.15 15.98 -10.89
C GLU A 184 -17.67 15.85 -11.19
N LEU A 185 -18.31 14.77 -10.73
CA LEU A 185 -19.76 14.52 -10.80
C LEU A 185 -20.44 14.81 -9.45
#